data_87b225c65b7c8654a427c6c2cd309642
#
_entry.id   87b225c65b7c8654a427c6c2cd309642
#
_cell.length_a   1.000
_cell.length_b   1.000
_cell.length_c   1.000
_cell.angle_alpha   90.00
_cell.angle_beta   90.00
_cell.angle_gamma   90.00
#
_symmetry.space_group_name_H-M   'P 1'
#
loop_
_entity.id
_entity.type
_entity.pdbx_description
1 polymer ?
#
loop_
_entity_poly.entity_id
_entity_poly.type
_entity_poly.pdbx_seq_one_letter_code
_entity_poly.pdbx_strand_id
1 'polypeptide(L)'
;MQFRYNLDKVMELEQRALKTVAPVEVLAGRLDMTISHDRSADLHKIRAPSLVIGTRDDATVPVYQSEDLHKAIAGSKLVVVEEGGHYSYRRHWQEWNKIVGPFLRQYVGST
;
A
#
# COMPACT_ATOMS: atom_id res chain seq x y z
N MET A 1 -5.41 -4.22 15.43
CA MET A 1 -5.90 -2.94 14.89
C MET A 1 -5.18 -1.78 15.52
N GLN A 2 -4.70 -0.87 14.71
CA GLN A 2 -3.87 0.25 15.14
C GLN A 2 -4.56 1.19 16.14
N PHE A 3 -5.88 1.33 16.05
CA PHE A 3 -6.65 2.27 16.88
C PHE A 3 -7.36 1.64 18.08
N ARG A 4 -7.20 0.32 18.28
CA ARG A 4 -7.97 -0.41 19.29
C ARG A 4 -7.78 0.11 20.72
N TYR A 5 -6.62 0.67 21.01
CA TYR A 5 -6.23 1.08 22.35
C TYR A 5 -5.96 2.60 22.49
N ASN A 6 -6.33 3.38 21.47
CA ASN A 6 -6.09 4.82 21.49
C ASN A 6 -7.32 5.58 21.00
N LEU A 7 -8.37 5.58 21.82
CA LEU A 7 -9.65 6.21 21.51
C LEU A 7 -9.53 7.71 21.28
N ASP A 8 -8.71 8.40 22.09
CA ASP A 8 -8.54 9.86 21.97
C ASP A 8 -7.97 10.24 20.61
N LYS A 9 -7.02 9.45 20.13
CA LYS A 9 -6.43 9.66 18.80
C LYS A 9 -7.44 9.42 17.68
N VAL A 10 -8.26 8.40 17.81
CA VAL A 10 -9.34 8.11 16.85
C VAL A 10 -10.33 9.27 16.80
N MET A 11 -10.76 9.78 17.97
CA MET A 11 -11.69 10.91 18.03
C MET A 11 -11.09 12.19 17.45
N GLU A 12 -9.81 12.46 17.69
CA GLU A 12 -9.10 13.59 17.09
C GLU A 12 -9.10 13.51 15.56
N LEU A 13 -8.79 12.33 15.01
CA LEU A 13 -8.77 12.09 13.57
C LEU A 13 -10.16 12.24 12.96
N GLU A 14 -11.19 11.76 13.66
CA GLU A 14 -12.57 11.90 13.23
C GLU A 14 -12.99 13.37 13.16
N GLN A 15 -12.68 14.15 14.17
CA GLN A 15 -12.98 15.59 14.20
C GLN A 15 -12.27 16.33 13.06
N ARG A 16 -11.02 16.00 12.78
CA ARG A 16 -10.29 16.58 11.64
C ARG A 16 -10.94 16.20 10.31
N ALA A 17 -11.34 14.95 10.15
CA ALA A 17 -12.01 14.48 8.94
C ALA A 17 -13.33 15.23 8.70
N LEU A 18 -14.12 15.46 9.75
CA LEU A 18 -15.38 16.21 9.64
C LEU A 18 -15.18 17.65 9.21
N LYS A 19 -14.07 18.28 9.58
CA LYS A 19 -13.75 19.65 9.17
C LYS A 19 -13.30 19.78 7.72
N THR A 20 -12.84 18.69 7.14
CA THR A 20 -12.22 18.67 5.79
C THR A 20 -12.97 17.80 4.81
N VAL A 21 -14.23 17.48 5.09
CA VAL A 21 -15.07 16.68 4.20
C VAL A 21 -15.25 17.39 2.87
N ALA A 22 -14.93 16.70 1.79
CA ALA A 22 -15.11 17.22 0.43
C ALA A 22 -16.61 17.24 0.06
N PRO A 23 -17.00 18.07 -0.92
CA PRO A 23 -18.36 18.04 -1.45
C PRO A 23 -18.78 16.67 -1.94
N VAL A 24 -20.07 16.36 -1.88
CA VAL A 24 -20.62 15.04 -2.25
C VAL A 24 -20.22 14.65 -3.70
N GLU A 25 -20.23 15.61 -4.61
CA GLU A 25 -19.84 15.36 -6.02
C GLU A 25 -18.39 14.90 -6.14
N VAL A 26 -17.50 15.48 -5.33
CA VAL A 26 -16.09 15.09 -5.29
C VAL A 26 -15.93 13.68 -4.69
N LEU A 27 -16.66 13.40 -3.62
CA LEU A 27 -16.63 12.07 -2.98
C LEU A 27 -17.17 10.99 -3.93
N ALA A 28 -18.27 11.28 -4.62
CA ALA A 28 -18.86 10.37 -5.62
C ALA A 28 -17.86 10.13 -6.76
N GLY A 29 -17.20 11.18 -7.27
CA GLY A 29 -16.20 11.06 -8.32
C GLY A 29 -14.99 10.22 -7.88
N ARG A 30 -14.53 10.38 -6.65
CA ARG A 30 -13.44 9.55 -6.09
C ARG A 30 -13.84 8.09 -5.98
N LEU A 31 -15.06 7.83 -5.54
CA LEU A 31 -15.58 6.47 -5.43
C LEU A 31 -15.68 5.81 -6.82
N ASP A 32 -16.25 6.51 -7.80
CA ASP A 32 -16.34 6.01 -9.17
C ASP A 32 -14.97 5.69 -9.74
N MET A 33 -14.00 6.56 -9.53
CA MET A 33 -12.62 6.33 -9.97
C MET A 33 -12.02 5.09 -9.30
N THR A 34 -12.25 4.90 -8.01
CA THR A 34 -11.74 3.76 -7.26
C THR A 34 -12.36 2.46 -7.76
N ILE A 35 -13.68 2.44 -7.98
CA ILE A 35 -14.41 1.26 -8.45
C ILE A 35 -14.02 0.89 -9.89
N SER A 36 -13.86 1.90 -10.75
CA SER A 36 -13.57 1.68 -12.16
C SER A 36 -12.08 1.49 -12.47
N HIS A 37 -11.20 1.78 -11.49
CA HIS A 37 -9.77 1.66 -11.69
C HIS A 37 -9.36 0.20 -11.84
N ASP A 38 -8.83 -0.13 -13.00
CA ASP A 38 -8.24 -1.44 -13.27
C ASP A 38 -7.12 -1.30 -14.31
N ARG A 39 -5.90 -1.58 -13.88
CA ARG A 39 -4.71 -1.55 -14.73
C ARG A 39 -4.13 -2.94 -14.96
N SER A 40 -4.87 -3.98 -14.62
CA SER A 40 -4.39 -5.37 -14.73
C SER A 40 -3.88 -5.71 -16.14
N ALA A 41 -4.54 -5.20 -17.17
CA ALA A 41 -4.17 -5.46 -18.56
C ALA A 41 -2.83 -4.81 -18.96
N ASP A 42 -2.36 -3.81 -18.22
CA ASP A 42 -1.15 -3.05 -18.53
C ASP A 42 0.06 -3.44 -17.69
N LEU A 43 -0.10 -4.27 -16.67
CA LEU A 43 1.00 -4.62 -15.74
C LEU A 43 2.15 -5.33 -16.44
N HIS A 44 1.87 -6.11 -17.47
CA HIS A 44 2.90 -6.78 -18.27
C HIS A 44 3.85 -5.83 -19.01
N LYS A 45 3.45 -4.56 -19.14
CA LYS A 45 4.25 -3.51 -19.78
C LYS A 45 5.34 -2.96 -18.86
N ILE A 46 5.27 -3.24 -17.56
CA ILE A 46 6.28 -2.78 -16.60
C ILE A 46 7.55 -3.59 -16.81
N ARG A 47 8.63 -2.91 -17.17
CA ARG A 47 9.94 -3.52 -17.44
C ARG A 47 11.00 -3.11 -16.40
N ALA A 48 10.75 -2.07 -15.64
CA ALA A 48 11.65 -1.62 -14.59
C ALA A 48 11.75 -2.70 -13.49
N PRO A 49 12.91 -2.80 -12.81
CA PRO A 49 13.02 -3.63 -11.62
C PRO A 49 11.95 -3.24 -10.61
N SER A 50 11.18 -4.22 -10.14
CA SER A 50 10.00 -3.98 -9.32
C SER A 50 10.03 -4.82 -8.04
N LEU A 51 9.72 -4.19 -6.94
CA LEU A 51 9.55 -4.85 -5.63
C LEU A 51 8.12 -4.65 -5.18
N VAL A 52 7.42 -5.74 -4.95
CA VAL A 52 6.05 -5.76 -4.42
C VAL A 52 6.11 -6.16 -2.96
N ILE A 53 5.52 -5.35 -2.11
CA ILE A 53 5.46 -5.65 -0.67
C ILE A 53 3.99 -5.68 -0.27
N GLY A 54 3.55 -6.82 0.24
CA GLY A 54 2.22 -6.98 0.80
C GLY A 54 2.30 -7.24 2.30
N THR A 55 1.24 -6.96 3.01
CA THR A 55 1.12 -7.29 4.44
C THR A 55 0.03 -8.31 4.62
N ARG A 56 0.35 -9.41 5.30
CA ARG A 56 -0.55 -10.57 5.39
C ARG A 56 -1.86 -10.26 6.10
N ASP A 57 -1.85 -9.39 7.09
CA ASP A 57 -3.02 -8.99 7.86
C ASP A 57 -3.65 -7.66 7.39
N ASP A 58 -3.33 -7.23 6.17
CA ASP A 58 -3.94 -6.02 5.59
C ASP A 58 -5.40 -6.29 5.23
N ALA A 59 -6.30 -5.62 5.94
CA ALA A 59 -7.74 -5.75 5.71
C ALA A 59 -8.26 -4.77 4.65
N THR A 60 -7.49 -3.73 4.32
CA THR A 60 -7.88 -2.73 3.32
C THR A 60 -7.52 -3.19 1.91
N VAL A 61 -6.29 -3.66 1.74
CA VAL A 61 -5.80 -4.22 0.47
C VAL A 61 -5.28 -5.63 0.77
N PRO A 62 -6.08 -6.65 0.54
CA PRO A 62 -5.70 -8.03 0.87
C PRO A 62 -4.40 -8.47 0.21
N VAL A 63 -3.64 -9.30 0.87
CA VAL A 63 -2.31 -9.74 0.40
C VAL A 63 -2.35 -10.43 -0.96
N TYR A 64 -3.48 -11.05 -1.33
CA TYR A 64 -3.58 -11.70 -2.65
C TYR A 64 -3.43 -10.70 -3.80
N GLN A 65 -3.78 -9.43 -3.59
CA GLN A 65 -3.58 -8.39 -4.62
C GLN A 65 -2.09 -8.13 -4.87
N SER A 66 -1.26 -8.19 -3.85
CA SER A 66 0.21 -8.13 -4.01
C SER A 66 0.74 -9.35 -4.76
N GLU A 67 0.21 -10.52 -4.47
CA GLU A 67 0.55 -11.75 -5.19
C GLU A 67 0.16 -11.66 -6.67
N ASP A 68 -1.01 -11.10 -6.97
CA ASP A 68 -1.46 -10.88 -8.35
C ASP A 68 -0.57 -9.89 -9.10
N LEU A 69 -0.16 -8.79 -8.46
CA LEU A 69 0.81 -7.85 -9.02
C LEU A 69 2.13 -8.55 -9.36
N HIS A 70 2.64 -9.34 -8.43
CA HIS A 70 3.87 -10.08 -8.62
C HIS A 70 3.80 -11.02 -9.83
N LYS A 71 2.69 -11.72 -9.98
CA LYS A 71 2.48 -12.63 -11.12
C LYS A 71 2.39 -11.87 -12.45
N ALA A 72 1.80 -10.68 -12.44
CA ALA A 72 1.59 -9.88 -13.65
C ALA A 72 2.81 -9.07 -14.06
N ILE A 73 3.71 -8.74 -13.16
CA ILE A 73 4.93 -7.96 -13.44
C ILE A 73 6.11 -8.94 -13.54
N ALA A 74 6.54 -9.20 -14.76
CA ALA A 74 7.63 -10.16 -15.01
C ALA A 74 8.93 -9.72 -14.32
N GLY A 75 9.58 -10.64 -13.63
CA GLY A 75 10.84 -10.39 -12.93
C GLY A 75 10.69 -9.60 -11.63
N SER A 76 9.48 -9.29 -11.18
CA SER A 76 9.27 -8.63 -9.91
C SER A 76 9.67 -9.55 -8.73
N LYS A 77 9.97 -8.91 -7.59
CA LYS A 77 10.17 -9.62 -6.32
C LYS A 77 8.95 -9.36 -5.45
N LEU A 78 8.52 -10.39 -4.72
CA LEU A 78 7.45 -10.28 -3.74
C LEU A 78 8.01 -10.54 -2.34
N VAL A 79 7.71 -9.63 -1.42
CA VAL A 79 7.97 -9.82 0.00
C VAL A 79 6.67 -9.63 0.75
N VAL A 80 6.35 -10.54 1.65
CA VAL A 80 5.15 -10.46 2.49
C VAL A 80 5.59 -10.18 3.92
N VAL A 81 5.14 -9.04 4.45
CA VAL A 81 5.29 -8.68 5.87
C VAL A 81 4.15 -9.32 6.64
N GLU A 82 4.45 -9.98 7.77
CA GLU A 82 3.46 -10.82 8.46
C GLU A 82 2.37 -10.04 9.17
N GLU A 83 2.69 -8.84 9.70
CA GLU A 83 1.74 -8.08 10.50
C GLU A 83 1.95 -6.57 10.37
N GLY A 84 0.99 -5.80 10.86
CA GLY A 84 1.05 -4.33 10.88
C GLY A 84 -0.07 -3.66 10.10
N GLY A 85 -0.88 -4.42 9.37
CA GLY A 85 -2.01 -3.91 8.59
C GLY A 85 -1.59 -3.07 7.40
N HIS A 86 -2.52 -2.25 6.90
CA HIS A 86 -2.30 -1.40 5.74
C HIS A 86 -1.16 -0.38 5.93
N TYR A 87 -0.92 0.03 7.16
CA TYR A 87 0.13 0.99 7.50
C TYR A 87 1.36 0.34 8.11
N SER A 88 1.66 -0.89 7.78
CA SER A 88 2.82 -1.62 8.29
C SER A 88 4.14 -0.88 8.06
N TYR A 89 4.27 -0.15 6.95
CA TYR A 89 5.45 0.65 6.64
C TYR A 89 5.72 1.76 7.67
N ARG A 90 4.71 2.22 8.39
CA ARG A 90 4.85 3.22 9.46
C ARG A 90 5.18 2.55 10.80
N ARG A 91 4.45 1.49 11.11
CA ARG A 91 4.57 0.79 12.40
C ARG A 91 5.84 -0.05 12.47
N HIS A 92 6.18 -0.71 11.37
CA HIS A 92 7.34 -1.57 11.25
C HIS A 92 8.35 -1.01 10.23
N TRP A 93 8.61 0.28 10.29
CA TRP A 93 9.46 0.98 9.32
C TRP A 93 10.89 0.41 9.26
N GLN A 94 11.40 -0.08 10.37
CA GLN A 94 12.74 -0.68 10.41
C GLN A 94 12.80 -1.95 9.58
N GLU A 95 11.77 -2.81 9.69
CA GLU A 95 11.65 -4.01 8.89
C GLU A 95 11.49 -3.68 7.40
N TRP A 96 10.64 -2.70 7.09
CA TRP A 96 10.47 -2.22 5.72
C TRP A 96 11.77 -1.69 5.12
N ASN A 97 12.56 -0.95 5.89
CA ASN A 97 13.83 -0.43 5.43
C ASN A 97 14.84 -1.54 5.14
N LYS A 98 14.82 -2.63 5.89
CA LYS A 98 15.67 -3.79 5.62
C LYS A 98 15.29 -4.52 4.32
N ILE A 99 14.06 -4.37 3.88
CA ILE A 99 13.57 -4.94 2.62
C ILE A 99 13.87 -3.99 1.46
N VAL A 100 13.49 -2.73 1.59
CA VAL A 100 13.57 -1.73 0.51
C VAL A 100 15.01 -1.29 0.25
N GLY A 101 15.80 -1.08 1.30
CA GLY A 101 17.16 -0.58 1.19
C GLY A 101 18.07 -1.45 0.31
N PRO A 102 18.20 -2.75 0.58
CA PRO A 102 19.00 -3.63 -0.27
C PRO A 102 18.54 -3.70 -1.72
N PHE A 103 17.22 -3.70 -1.94
CA PHE A 103 16.67 -3.68 -3.28
C PHE A 103 17.11 -2.43 -4.06
N LEU A 104 16.94 -1.25 -3.45
CA LEU A 104 17.34 0.00 -4.09
C LEU A 104 18.84 0.06 -4.36
N ARG A 105 19.67 -0.42 -3.44
CA ARG A 105 21.13 -0.41 -3.61
C ARG A 105 21.61 -1.24 -4.79
N GLN A 106 20.88 -2.28 -5.18
CA GLN A 106 21.22 -3.06 -6.37
C GLN A 106 21.25 -2.22 -7.65
N TYR A 107 20.46 -1.14 -7.70
CA TYR A 107 20.27 -0.34 -8.91
C TYR A 107 20.92 1.04 -8.83
N VAL A 108 21.08 1.59 -7.64
CA VAL A 108 21.67 2.93 -7.44
C VAL A 108 23.20 2.89 -7.41
N GLY A 109 23.79 1.81 -6.93
CA GLY A 109 25.25 1.67 -6.82
C GLY A 109 25.96 1.30 -8.12
N SER A 110 25.26 1.17 -9.25
CA SER A 110 25.81 0.70 -10.52
C SER A 110 26.24 1.82 -11.47
N THR A 111 26.23 3.07 -11.00
CA THR A 111 26.65 4.23 -11.79
C THR A 111 28.14 4.50 -11.69
#